data_5cfad5803a896eadd037ad3e4c011f52
#
_entry.id   5cfad5803a896eadd037ad3e4c011f52
#
_cell.length_a   1.000
_cell.length_b   1.000
_cell.length_c   1.000
_cell.angle_alpha   90.00
_cell.angle_beta   90.00
_cell.angle_gamma   90.00
#
_symmetry.space_group_name_H-M   'P 1'
#
loop_
_entity.id
_entity.type
_entity.pdbx_description
1 polymer ?
#
loop_
_entity_poly.entity_id
_entity_poly.type
_entity_poly.pdbx_seq_one_letter_code
_entity_poly.pdbx_strand_id
1 'polypeptide(L)'
;MAPYLAGCAPQLGGLQEGKTSTMYASTTPTQGDPRLNWSSDTDHGRAPLLLHRRDGILPAVGAALSVRGETLTCTAGRGETPPVLHALVQDFLDTLTSGQRERFTGRCPEAILLSRHLTATENSRSKRAQRKPLTPGEARRSLKHAKLTARRIREDGDPLHGSYAAPCRSCAALLDHFGVRTVTPTENG
;
A
#
# COMPACT_ATOMS: atom_id res chain seq x y z
N MET A 1 30.53 12.52 9.61
CA MET A 1 29.38 13.15 8.94
C MET A 1 28.40 12.07 8.57
N ALA A 2 27.37 11.89 9.36
CA ALA A 2 26.34 10.89 9.16
C ALA A 2 25.10 11.55 8.54
N PRO A 3 24.47 10.97 7.53
CA PRO A 3 23.21 11.47 7.03
C PRO A 3 22.01 10.75 7.66
N TYR A 4 21.16 11.51 8.22
CA TYR A 4 19.72 11.46 8.43
C TYR A 4 19.00 10.15 8.09
N LEU A 5 18.68 9.42 9.15
CA LEU A 5 17.56 8.49 9.18
C LEU A 5 16.30 9.30 9.52
N ALA A 6 15.41 9.47 8.54
CA ALA A 6 14.07 9.96 8.80
C ALA A 6 13.27 8.85 9.48
N GLY A 7 13.24 8.89 10.81
CA GLY A 7 12.43 8.00 11.63
C GLY A 7 10.96 8.40 11.54
N CYS A 8 10.08 7.44 11.39
CA CYS A 8 8.68 7.53 11.77
C CYS A 8 8.64 7.56 13.30
N ALA A 9 8.49 8.72 13.91
CA ALA A 9 8.23 8.88 15.34
C ALA A 9 6.73 8.96 15.58
N PRO A 10 6.20 8.30 16.62
CA PRO A 10 4.82 8.51 17.05
C PRO A 10 4.69 9.83 17.79
N GLN A 11 3.78 10.67 17.33
CA GLN A 11 3.36 11.89 18.03
C GLN A 11 2.42 11.52 19.17
N LEU A 12 2.88 11.72 20.39
CA LEU A 12 2.02 11.74 21.57
C LEU A 12 1.37 13.12 21.65
N GLY A 13 0.07 13.17 21.43
CA GLY A 13 -0.73 14.37 21.54
C GLY A 13 -1.01 14.74 23.00
N GLY A 14 -0.68 15.98 23.35
CA GLY A 14 -1.00 16.59 24.63
C GLY A 14 -2.47 16.93 24.73
N LEU A 15 -3.04 16.60 25.88
CA LEU A 15 -4.37 17.03 26.34
C LEU A 15 -4.38 18.53 26.58
N GLN A 16 -5.31 19.25 25.98
CA GLN A 16 -5.74 20.55 26.47
C GLN A 16 -7.24 20.52 26.73
N GLU A 17 -7.60 20.62 27.99
CA GLU A 17 -8.94 20.93 28.47
C GLU A 17 -9.28 22.37 28.15
N GLY A 18 -10.35 22.57 27.39
CA GLY A 18 -10.98 23.85 27.17
C GLY A 18 -12.48 23.72 27.38
N LYS A 19 -12.93 24.02 28.62
CA LYS A 19 -14.38 24.20 28.93
C LYS A 19 -14.84 25.48 28.27
N THR A 20 -15.76 25.39 27.31
CA THR A 20 -16.69 26.48 27.00
C THR A 20 -18.10 25.91 26.89
N SER A 21 -18.87 26.25 27.92
CA SER A 21 -20.31 26.03 28.02
C SER A 21 -20.98 26.95 27.02
N THR A 22 -21.54 26.41 25.95
CA THR A 22 -22.42 27.15 25.06
C THR A 22 -23.85 26.62 25.24
N MET A 23 -24.72 27.44 25.83
CA MET A 23 -26.13 27.18 25.93
C MET A 23 -26.74 27.17 24.52
N TYR A 24 -27.22 26.02 24.09
CA TYR A 24 -28.05 25.96 22.89
C TYR A 24 -29.48 26.33 23.22
N ALA A 25 -29.90 27.46 22.68
CA ALA A 25 -31.30 27.85 22.66
C ALA A 25 -32.13 26.83 21.88
N SER A 26 -33.22 26.37 22.50
CA SER A 26 -34.20 25.49 21.87
C SER A 26 -34.88 26.23 20.72
N THR A 27 -34.44 25.96 19.51
CA THR A 27 -35.16 26.38 18.30
C THR A 27 -36.19 25.30 17.94
N THR A 28 -37.44 25.69 17.89
CA THR A 28 -38.55 24.94 17.32
C THR A 28 -38.19 24.30 15.98
N PRO A 29 -38.63 23.06 15.70
CA PRO A 29 -38.32 22.40 14.44
C PRO A 29 -38.97 23.18 13.30
N THR A 30 -38.16 23.87 12.54
CA THR A 30 -38.58 24.48 11.28
C THR A 30 -38.88 23.34 10.32
N GLN A 31 -40.09 23.37 9.77
CA GLN A 31 -40.56 22.45 8.74
C GLN A 31 -39.47 22.21 7.69
N GLY A 32 -39.07 20.96 7.53
CA GLY A 32 -37.94 20.60 6.66
C GLY A 32 -38.16 21.04 5.22
N ASP A 33 -37.07 21.37 4.53
CA ASP A 33 -37.08 21.73 3.11
C ASP A 33 -37.71 20.59 2.31
N PRO A 34 -38.84 20.85 1.59
CA PRO A 34 -39.54 19.83 0.83
C PRO A 34 -38.71 19.24 -0.33
N ARG A 35 -37.54 19.82 -0.62
CA ARG A 35 -36.59 19.28 -1.58
C ARG A 35 -35.73 18.15 -1.00
N LEU A 36 -35.64 18.08 0.31
CA LEU A 36 -35.03 16.98 1.02
C LEU A 36 -36.15 16.03 1.44
N ASN A 37 -36.67 15.28 0.52
CA ASN A 37 -37.65 14.24 0.77
C ASN A 37 -37.01 13.10 1.57
N TRP A 38 -36.55 13.42 2.76
CA TRP A 38 -36.06 12.47 3.75
C TRP A 38 -37.31 11.92 4.44
N SER A 39 -37.92 10.90 3.83
CA SER A 39 -38.94 10.15 4.52
C SER A 39 -38.27 9.47 5.71
N SER A 40 -38.60 9.97 6.90
CA SER A 40 -38.37 9.23 8.15
C SER A 40 -39.37 8.09 8.24
N ASP A 41 -39.48 7.29 7.21
CA ASP A 41 -40.14 6.02 7.34
C ASP A 41 -39.28 5.20 8.29
N THR A 42 -39.80 5.13 9.50
CA THR A 42 -39.39 4.27 10.61
C THR A 42 -39.52 2.82 10.18
N ASP A 43 -38.73 2.42 9.20
CA ASP A 43 -38.44 1.01 8.95
C ASP A 43 -37.21 0.65 9.80
N HIS A 44 -37.57 0.35 11.02
CA HIS A 44 -36.95 -0.57 11.94
C HIS A 44 -35.45 -0.78 11.84
N GLY A 45 -34.72 0.08 12.53
CA GLY A 45 -33.59 -0.38 13.35
C GLY A 45 -32.39 -0.99 12.67
N ARG A 46 -32.34 -1.07 11.36
CA ARG A 46 -31.15 -1.44 10.65
C ARG A 46 -30.42 -0.16 10.30
N ALA A 47 -29.39 0.16 11.10
CA ALA A 47 -28.44 1.17 10.68
C ALA A 47 -28.12 0.95 9.21
N PRO A 48 -28.16 1.99 8.35
CA PRO A 48 -27.75 1.83 6.97
C PRO A 48 -26.39 1.19 7.00
N LEU A 49 -26.30 -0.01 6.41
CA LEU A 49 -25.01 -0.62 6.15
C LEU A 49 -24.28 0.39 5.30
N LEU A 50 -23.39 1.14 5.93
CA LEU A 50 -22.42 1.96 5.25
C LEU A 50 -21.53 1.00 4.49
N LEU A 51 -22.07 0.46 3.39
CA LEU A 51 -21.33 -0.32 2.38
C LEU A 51 -20.20 0.49 1.74
N HIS A 52 -19.96 1.66 2.31
CA HIS A 52 -19.05 2.64 1.80
C HIS A 52 -18.00 2.94 2.84
N ARG A 53 -16.89 2.25 2.64
CA ARG A 53 -15.83 2.94 1.97
C ARG A 53 -14.70 3.34 2.82
N ARG A 54 -14.38 2.51 3.74
CA ARG A 54 -13.00 2.43 4.18
C ARG A 54 -12.10 1.78 3.12
N ASP A 55 -12.70 1.16 2.10
CA ASP A 55 -11.99 0.64 0.92
C ASP A 55 -11.12 1.71 0.22
N GLY A 56 -11.46 2.99 0.38
CA GLY A 56 -10.65 4.11 -0.07
C GLY A 56 -9.51 4.49 0.85
N ILE A 57 -9.57 4.16 2.13
CA ILE A 57 -8.64 4.62 3.18
C ILE A 57 -7.59 3.56 3.50
N LEU A 58 -7.98 2.28 3.56
CA LEU A 58 -7.06 1.20 3.87
C LEU A 58 -6.33 0.71 2.62
N PRO A 59 -5.04 0.36 2.74
CA PRO A 59 -4.32 -0.30 1.65
C PRO A 59 -4.99 -1.64 1.37
N ALA A 60 -5.37 -1.86 0.11
CA ALA A 60 -6.12 -3.06 -0.29
C ALA A 60 -5.27 -4.33 -0.31
N VAL A 61 -3.95 -4.19 -0.38
CA VAL A 61 -3.00 -5.30 -0.49
C VAL A 61 -1.75 -5.00 0.32
N GLY A 62 -1.30 -5.98 1.08
CA GLY A 62 0.02 -6.04 1.70
C GLY A 62 0.84 -7.15 1.05
N ALA A 63 2.14 -6.95 0.93
CA ALA A 63 3.05 -7.96 0.40
C ALA A 63 4.29 -8.14 1.28
N ALA A 64 4.89 -9.31 1.16
CA ALA A 64 6.15 -9.67 1.79
C ALA A 64 7.11 -10.24 0.74
N LEU A 65 8.32 -9.70 0.70
CA LEU A 65 9.41 -10.17 -0.13
C LEU A 65 10.47 -10.82 0.77
N SER A 66 10.72 -12.10 0.58
CA SER A 66 11.76 -12.83 1.29
C SER A 66 12.96 -13.07 0.37
N VAL A 67 14.12 -12.58 0.80
CA VAL A 67 15.39 -12.72 0.08
C VAL A 67 16.47 -13.16 1.06
N ARG A 68 17.08 -14.30 0.81
CA ARG A 68 18.20 -14.84 1.62
C ARG A 68 17.94 -14.89 3.13
N GLY A 69 16.70 -15.16 3.54
CA GLY A 69 16.28 -15.21 4.94
C GLY A 69 15.82 -13.89 5.55
N GLU A 70 16.01 -12.79 4.86
CA GLU A 70 15.43 -11.49 5.25
C GLU A 70 14.05 -11.32 4.63
N THR A 71 13.12 -10.73 5.37
CA THR A 71 11.77 -10.45 4.88
C THR A 71 11.47 -8.97 4.98
N LEU A 72 11.14 -8.37 3.84
CA LEU A 72 10.66 -7.00 3.73
C LEU A 72 9.16 -7.02 3.55
N THR A 73 8.44 -6.14 4.24
CA THR A 73 6.99 -6.01 4.12
C THR A 73 6.59 -4.61 3.68
N CYS A 74 5.51 -4.51 2.94
CA CYS A 74 4.96 -3.24 2.47
C CYS A 74 3.47 -3.38 2.16
N THR A 75 2.78 -2.26 2.18
CA THR A 75 1.40 -2.12 1.68
C THR A 75 1.36 -1.26 0.43
N ALA A 76 0.30 -1.36 -0.36
CA ALA A 76 0.11 -0.54 -1.54
C ALA A 76 0.13 0.96 -1.20
N GLY A 77 0.83 1.74 -2.00
CA GLY A 77 0.90 3.20 -1.85
C GLY A 77 -0.40 3.87 -2.30
N ARG A 78 -1.05 4.62 -1.38
CA ARG A 78 -2.32 5.32 -1.65
C ARG A 78 -2.22 6.84 -1.60
N GLY A 79 -1.06 7.40 -1.34
CA GLY A 79 -0.86 8.85 -1.37
C GLY A 79 -1.15 9.46 -2.73
N GLU A 80 -1.43 10.76 -2.79
CA GLU A 80 -1.55 11.50 -4.06
C GLU A 80 -0.26 11.41 -4.88
N THR A 81 0.87 11.51 -4.19
CA THR A 81 2.19 11.40 -4.81
C THR A 81 2.56 9.94 -5.05
N PRO A 82 2.94 9.57 -6.26
CA PRO A 82 3.45 8.22 -6.52
C PRO A 82 4.74 7.97 -5.75
N PRO A 83 4.98 6.72 -5.28
CA PRO A 83 6.23 6.39 -4.61
C PRO A 83 7.40 6.54 -5.59
N VAL A 84 8.52 7.05 -5.08
CA VAL A 84 9.77 7.07 -5.84
C VAL A 84 10.32 5.65 -5.91
N LEU A 85 10.44 5.14 -7.12
CA LEU A 85 10.96 3.81 -7.39
C LEU A 85 12.45 3.86 -7.76
N HIS A 86 13.14 2.74 -7.53
CA HIS A 86 14.51 2.56 -8.03
C HIS A 86 14.53 2.62 -9.56
N ALA A 87 15.55 3.23 -10.15
CA ALA A 87 15.64 3.47 -11.60
C ALA A 87 15.36 2.20 -12.44
N LEU A 88 15.97 1.06 -12.10
CA LEU A 88 15.75 -0.19 -12.84
C LEU A 88 14.30 -0.69 -12.80
N VAL A 89 13.56 -0.42 -11.71
CA VAL A 89 12.14 -0.78 -11.61
C VAL A 89 11.30 0.17 -12.45
N GLN A 90 11.58 1.47 -12.36
CA GLN A 90 10.89 2.49 -13.15
C GLN A 90 11.11 2.29 -14.64
N ASP A 91 12.37 2.14 -15.06
CA ASP A 91 12.74 1.91 -16.47
C ASP A 91 12.00 0.69 -17.04
N PHE A 92 11.95 -0.43 -16.30
CA PHE A 92 11.19 -1.59 -16.73
C PHE A 92 9.69 -1.30 -16.87
N LEU A 93 9.09 -0.66 -15.86
CA LEU A 93 7.66 -0.31 -15.91
C LEU A 93 7.33 0.63 -17.08
N ASP A 94 8.28 1.47 -17.48
CA ASP A 94 8.12 2.39 -18.62
C ASP A 94 8.20 1.68 -19.97
N THR A 95 8.84 0.50 -20.04
CA THR A 95 8.84 -0.33 -21.26
C THR A 95 7.54 -1.10 -21.48
N LEU A 96 6.66 -1.20 -20.46
CA LEU A 96 5.42 -1.97 -20.58
C LEU A 96 4.47 -1.33 -21.60
N THR A 97 3.86 -2.17 -22.42
CA THR A 97 2.81 -1.76 -23.35
C THR A 97 1.52 -1.36 -22.61
N SER A 98 0.63 -0.62 -23.27
CA SER A 98 -0.67 -0.25 -22.68
C SER A 98 -1.49 -1.45 -22.21
N GLY A 99 -1.42 -2.59 -22.91
CA GLY A 99 -2.10 -3.83 -22.51
C GLY A 99 -1.51 -4.51 -21.26
N GLN A 100 -0.25 -4.22 -20.94
CA GLN A 100 0.44 -4.74 -19.77
C GLN A 100 0.39 -3.78 -18.57
N ARG A 101 0.08 -2.51 -18.80
CA ARG A 101 -0.01 -1.50 -17.74
C ARG A 101 -1.34 -1.57 -17.03
N GLU A 102 -1.28 -1.53 -15.71
CA GLU A 102 -2.45 -1.32 -14.85
C GLU A 102 -2.59 0.15 -14.50
N ARG A 103 -3.83 0.56 -14.14
CA ARG A 103 -4.15 1.96 -13.79
C ARG A 103 -3.22 2.54 -12.70
N PHE A 104 -2.78 1.69 -11.77
CA PHE A 104 -1.96 2.10 -10.63
C PHE A 104 -0.55 1.51 -10.70
N THR A 105 -0.01 1.33 -11.91
CA THR A 105 1.36 0.84 -12.13
C THR A 105 2.36 1.62 -11.26
N GLY A 106 3.26 0.88 -10.59
CA GLY A 106 4.27 1.46 -9.69
C GLY A 106 3.79 1.70 -8.25
N ARG A 107 2.50 1.69 -7.96
CA ARG A 107 1.95 1.86 -6.60
C ARG A 107 1.70 0.54 -5.87
N CYS A 108 1.87 -0.58 -6.55
CA CYS A 108 1.68 -1.90 -5.99
C CYS A 108 2.78 -2.22 -4.98
N PRO A 109 2.48 -2.96 -3.90
CA PRO A 109 3.45 -3.30 -2.87
C PRO A 109 4.63 -4.11 -3.43
N GLU A 110 4.42 -4.91 -4.46
CA GLU A 110 5.46 -5.68 -5.14
C GLU A 110 6.53 -4.78 -5.76
N ALA A 111 6.11 -3.76 -6.52
CA ALA A 111 7.03 -2.81 -7.15
C ALA A 111 7.81 -2.01 -6.09
N ILE A 112 7.14 -1.60 -5.01
CA ILE A 112 7.75 -0.87 -3.90
C ILE A 112 8.79 -1.74 -3.17
N LEU A 113 8.47 -3.02 -2.91
CA LEU A 113 9.39 -3.96 -2.25
C LEU A 113 10.64 -4.23 -3.08
N LEU A 114 10.48 -4.50 -4.39
CA LEU A 114 11.61 -4.66 -5.28
C LEU A 114 12.48 -3.39 -5.29
N SER A 115 11.85 -2.22 -5.44
CA SER A 115 12.55 -0.94 -5.43
C SER A 115 13.35 -0.74 -4.14
N ARG A 116 12.76 -0.98 -2.97
CA ARG A 116 13.45 -0.88 -1.67
C ARG A 116 14.61 -1.84 -1.56
N HIS A 117 14.44 -3.09 -1.98
CA HIS A 117 15.52 -4.08 -1.96
C HIS A 117 16.68 -3.67 -2.87
N LEU A 118 16.41 -3.21 -4.08
CA LEU A 118 17.43 -2.76 -5.02
C LEU A 118 18.17 -1.52 -4.52
N THR A 119 17.46 -0.55 -3.95
CA THR A 119 18.06 0.64 -3.32
C THR A 119 18.96 0.24 -2.14
N ALA A 120 18.51 -0.67 -1.28
CA ALA A 120 19.33 -1.19 -0.19
C ALA A 120 20.57 -1.93 -0.71
N THR A 121 20.41 -2.73 -1.75
CA THR A 121 21.52 -3.44 -2.42
C THR A 121 22.51 -2.45 -3.01
N GLU A 122 22.05 -1.41 -3.68
CA GLU A 122 22.91 -0.37 -4.26
C GLU A 122 23.68 0.38 -3.17
N ASN A 123 23.04 0.75 -2.09
CA ASN A 123 23.63 1.46 -0.96
C ASN A 123 24.63 0.60 -0.16
N SER A 124 24.47 -0.73 -0.15
CA SER A 124 25.39 -1.65 0.54
C SER A 124 26.69 -1.91 -0.22
N ARG A 125 26.79 -1.50 -1.48
CA ARG A 125 28.01 -1.64 -2.28
C ARG A 125 29.13 -0.74 -1.76
N SER A 126 30.38 -1.10 -2.06
CA SER A 126 31.53 -0.26 -1.74
C SER A 126 31.41 1.14 -2.38
N LYS A 127 32.00 2.17 -1.77
CA LYS A 127 32.00 3.54 -2.30
C LYS A 127 32.46 3.66 -3.75
N ARG A 128 33.41 2.80 -4.16
CA ARG A 128 33.86 2.75 -5.56
C ARG A 128 32.79 2.19 -6.49
N ALA A 129 32.09 1.15 -6.06
CA ALA A 129 31.01 0.55 -6.84
C ALA A 129 29.76 1.44 -6.92
N GLN A 130 29.47 2.21 -5.88
CA GLN A 130 28.34 3.17 -5.84
C GLN A 130 28.49 4.33 -6.85
N ARG A 131 29.69 4.57 -7.39
CA ARG A 131 29.89 5.57 -8.45
C ARG A 131 29.24 5.15 -9.79
N LYS A 132 28.87 3.90 -9.93
CA LYS A 132 28.15 3.37 -11.09
C LYS A 132 26.78 2.88 -10.65
N PRO A 133 25.73 3.12 -11.43
CA PRO A 133 24.40 2.61 -11.13
C PRO A 133 24.40 1.08 -11.08
N LEU A 134 23.46 0.51 -10.35
CA LEU A 134 23.25 -0.91 -10.27
C LEU A 134 22.88 -1.46 -11.66
N THR A 135 23.56 -2.51 -12.10
CA THR A 135 23.24 -3.11 -13.40
C THR A 135 22.09 -4.11 -13.29
N PRO A 136 21.30 -4.35 -14.37
CA PRO A 136 20.23 -5.35 -14.36
C PRO A 136 20.70 -6.76 -13.96
N GLY A 137 21.92 -7.13 -14.34
CA GLY A 137 22.50 -8.42 -13.96
C GLY A 137 22.84 -8.53 -12.47
N GLU A 138 23.28 -7.44 -11.84
CA GLU A 138 23.50 -7.37 -10.38
C GLU A 138 22.18 -7.39 -9.63
N ALA A 139 21.18 -6.67 -10.12
CA ALA A 139 19.83 -6.66 -9.56
C ALA A 139 19.21 -8.06 -9.54
N ARG A 140 19.26 -8.80 -10.66
CA ARG A 140 18.79 -10.19 -10.73
C ARG A 140 19.57 -11.12 -9.80
N ARG A 141 20.89 -10.94 -9.67
CA ARG A 141 21.70 -11.72 -8.72
C ARG A 141 21.34 -11.44 -7.26
N SER A 142 21.03 -10.19 -6.91
CA SER A 142 20.61 -9.83 -5.55
C SER A 142 19.26 -10.46 -5.19
N LEU A 143 18.37 -10.61 -6.18
CA LEU A 143 17.03 -11.20 -6.03
C LEU A 143 17.01 -12.72 -6.32
N LYS A 144 18.18 -13.36 -6.47
CA LYS A 144 18.24 -14.80 -6.72
C LYS A 144 17.56 -15.57 -5.57
N HIS A 145 16.63 -16.46 -5.92
CA HIS A 145 15.78 -17.22 -5.01
C HIS A 145 14.80 -16.40 -4.17
N ALA A 146 14.60 -15.14 -4.52
CA ALA A 146 13.59 -14.32 -3.87
C ALA A 146 12.18 -14.90 -4.04
N LYS A 147 11.40 -14.83 -2.98
CA LYS A 147 10.01 -15.26 -2.94
C LYS A 147 9.14 -14.07 -2.51
N LEU A 148 8.02 -13.89 -3.18
CA LEU A 148 7.07 -12.85 -2.86
C LEU A 148 5.68 -13.45 -2.64
N THR A 149 5.03 -13.01 -1.59
CA THR A 149 3.62 -13.29 -1.34
C THR A 149 2.88 -11.98 -1.10
N ALA A 150 1.63 -11.93 -1.52
CA ALA A 150 0.77 -10.79 -1.23
C ALA A 150 -0.59 -11.27 -0.71
N ARG A 151 -1.18 -10.48 0.18
CA ARG A 151 -2.47 -10.75 0.82
C ARG A 151 -3.38 -9.55 0.74
N ARG A 152 -4.67 -9.80 0.62
CA ARG A 152 -5.70 -8.76 0.66
C ARG A 152 -5.86 -8.25 2.09
N ILE A 153 -5.96 -6.93 2.22
CA ILE A 153 -6.29 -6.25 3.47
C ILE A 153 -7.74 -5.78 3.34
N ARG A 154 -8.58 -6.29 4.21
CA ARG A 154 -10.02 -5.99 4.28
C ARG A 154 -10.41 -5.67 5.71
N GLU A 155 -11.64 -5.26 5.93
CA GLU A 155 -12.17 -5.09 7.28
C GLU A 155 -12.28 -6.42 8.02
N ASP A 156 -12.22 -6.35 9.34
CA ASP A 156 -12.43 -7.53 10.17
C ASP A 156 -13.79 -8.16 9.90
N GLY A 157 -13.81 -9.48 9.71
CA GLY A 157 -15.02 -10.22 9.33
C GLY A 157 -15.26 -10.36 7.83
N ASP A 158 -14.50 -9.67 6.97
CA ASP A 158 -14.55 -9.92 5.52
C ASP A 158 -13.85 -11.26 5.22
N PRO A 159 -14.53 -12.24 4.60
CA PRO A 159 -13.97 -13.56 4.29
C PRO A 159 -12.77 -13.50 3.34
N LEU A 160 -12.57 -12.39 2.65
CA LEU A 160 -11.41 -12.18 1.78
C LEU A 160 -10.21 -11.57 2.51
N HIS A 161 -10.37 -11.18 3.79
CA HIS A 161 -9.24 -10.68 4.58
C HIS A 161 -8.15 -11.75 4.71
N GLY A 162 -6.91 -11.35 4.47
CA GLY A 162 -5.77 -12.29 4.54
C GLY A 162 -5.67 -13.27 3.37
N SER A 163 -6.67 -13.34 2.46
CA SER A 163 -6.58 -14.20 1.29
C SER A 163 -5.46 -13.79 0.35
N TYR A 164 -4.96 -14.74 -0.42
CA TYR A 164 -3.90 -14.48 -1.41
C TYR A 164 -4.36 -13.46 -2.45
N ALA A 165 -3.51 -12.48 -2.72
CA ALA A 165 -3.69 -11.51 -3.80
C ALA A 165 -2.70 -11.82 -4.92
N ALA A 166 -3.20 -12.24 -6.07
CA ALA A 166 -2.35 -12.42 -7.25
C ALA A 166 -1.75 -11.07 -7.68
N PRO A 167 -0.48 -11.03 -8.13
CA PRO A 167 0.10 -9.83 -8.70
C PRO A 167 -0.71 -9.31 -9.89
N CYS A 168 -0.83 -8.00 -10.03
CA CYS A 168 -1.42 -7.41 -11.21
C CYS A 168 -0.54 -7.66 -12.46
N ARG A 169 -1.09 -7.45 -13.65
CA ARG A 169 -0.37 -7.72 -14.92
C ARG A 169 1.00 -7.03 -14.98
N SER A 170 1.07 -5.76 -14.58
CA SER A 170 2.34 -5.03 -14.55
C SER A 170 3.34 -5.64 -13.56
N CYS A 171 2.86 -6.03 -12.36
CA CYS A 171 3.72 -6.62 -11.34
C CYS A 171 4.13 -8.06 -11.70
N ALA A 172 3.26 -8.85 -12.34
CA ALA A 172 3.61 -10.19 -12.81
C ALA A 172 4.79 -10.12 -13.80
N ALA A 173 4.71 -9.24 -14.81
CA ALA A 173 5.80 -9.01 -15.75
C ALA A 173 7.10 -8.51 -15.07
N LEU A 174 6.95 -7.62 -14.08
CA LEU A 174 8.09 -7.10 -13.30
C LEU A 174 8.79 -8.19 -12.49
N LEU A 175 8.02 -9.02 -11.79
CA LEU A 175 8.54 -10.13 -10.99
C LEU A 175 9.27 -11.16 -11.85
N ASP A 176 8.69 -11.49 -13.00
CA ASP A 176 9.31 -12.39 -13.98
C ASP A 176 10.62 -11.82 -14.52
N HIS A 177 10.63 -10.52 -14.88
CA HIS A 177 11.83 -9.84 -15.35
C HIS A 177 13.01 -9.93 -14.36
N PHE A 178 12.74 -9.81 -13.07
CA PHE A 178 13.76 -9.90 -12.03
C PHE A 178 13.98 -11.32 -11.49
N GLY A 179 13.21 -12.31 -11.95
CA GLY A 179 13.31 -13.71 -11.53
C GLY A 179 12.82 -13.97 -10.11
N VAL A 180 11.86 -13.18 -9.62
CA VAL A 180 11.23 -13.33 -8.31
C VAL A 180 10.01 -14.25 -8.42
N ARG A 181 9.96 -15.29 -7.59
CA ARG A 181 8.85 -16.26 -7.59
C ARG A 181 7.73 -15.80 -6.67
N THR A 182 6.51 -15.82 -7.17
CA THR A 182 5.31 -15.67 -6.34
C THR A 182 5.00 -16.97 -5.61
N VAL A 183 4.64 -16.87 -4.34
CA VAL A 183 4.27 -17.99 -3.50
C VAL A 183 2.88 -17.77 -2.95
N THR A 184 1.96 -18.68 -3.24
CA THR A 184 0.69 -18.76 -2.54
C THR A 184 0.93 -19.34 -1.15
N PRO A 185 0.56 -18.66 -0.07
CA PRO A 185 0.62 -19.29 1.24
C PRO A 185 -0.34 -20.49 1.20
N THR A 186 0.17 -21.68 1.45
CA THR A 186 -0.68 -22.83 1.77
C THR A 186 -1.38 -22.48 3.06
N GLU A 187 -2.70 -22.49 3.04
CA GLU A 187 -3.49 -22.45 4.25
C GLU A 187 -3.18 -23.75 5.02
N ASN A 188 -2.25 -23.66 5.96
CA ASN A 188 -2.12 -24.70 6.96
C ASN A 188 -3.33 -24.54 7.89
N GLY A 189 -4.34 -25.40 7.68
CA GLY A 189 -5.49 -25.55 8.55
C GLY A 189 -5.12 -25.95 9.96
#